data_0e66cef4cdc752717bddcb618a806443
#
_entry.id   0e66cef4cdc752717bddcb618a806443
#
_cell.length_a   1.000
_cell.length_b   1.000
_cell.length_c   1.000
_cell.angle_alpha   90.00
_cell.angle_beta   90.00
_cell.angle_gamma   90.00
#
_symmetry.space_group_name_H-M   'P 1'
#
loop_
_entity.id
_entity.type
_entity.pdbx_description
1 polymer ?
#
loop_
_entity_poly.entity_id
_entity_poly.type
_entity_poly.pdbx_seq_one_letter_code
_entity_poly.pdbx_strand_id
1 'polypeptide(L)'
;MLEQARNTLQMEADAILELVPRVDEHFSAAVAMILDCPGRVVITGMGKSGIIGRKMAATFASTGTPSFYLHPAEGIHGDLGMVTESDVVIALSNSGETGEVLHILPSLRRIGAKLIAMVGNAESSLAKNSDITLDVGVSQEACPLGLAPTSSTTAAL
;
A
#
# COMPACT_ATOMS: atom_id res chain seq x y z
N MET A 1 27.14 -3.44 -18.03
CA MET A 1 26.82 -3.81 -16.64
C MET A 1 26.84 -2.61 -15.69
N LEU A 2 27.95 -1.87 -15.51
CA LEU A 2 28.01 -0.73 -14.58
C LEU A 2 27.05 0.40 -14.95
N GLU A 3 26.96 0.72 -16.24
CA GLU A 3 26.01 1.71 -16.75
C GLU A 3 24.56 1.32 -16.46
N GLN A 4 24.21 0.07 -16.73
CA GLN A 4 22.85 -0.44 -16.41
C GLN A 4 22.54 -0.33 -14.91
N ALA A 5 23.49 -0.67 -14.04
CA ALA A 5 23.28 -0.54 -12.60
C ALA A 5 23.09 0.93 -12.17
N ARG A 6 23.87 1.85 -12.73
CA ARG A 6 23.71 3.29 -12.48
C ARG A 6 22.37 3.81 -12.97
N ASN A 7 21.95 3.39 -14.17
CA ASN A 7 20.65 3.78 -14.74
C ASN A 7 19.49 3.27 -13.87
N THR A 8 19.53 2.02 -13.39
CA THR A 8 18.52 1.48 -12.49
C THR A 8 18.39 2.33 -11.22
N LEU A 9 19.51 2.64 -10.56
CA LEU A 9 19.51 3.48 -9.35
C LEU A 9 18.97 4.88 -9.64
N GLN A 10 19.32 5.47 -10.78
CA GLN A 10 18.83 6.79 -11.16
C GLN A 10 17.30 6.76 -11.39
N MET A 11 16.80 5.76 -12.13
CA MET A 11 15.37 5.61 -12.40
C MET A 11 14.56 5.45 -11.11
N GLU A 12 15.05 4.68 -10.14
CA GLU A 12 14.38 4.53 -8.85
C GLU A 12 14.43 5.83 -8.02
N ALA A 13 15.54 6.54 -8.06
CA ALA A 13 15.64 7.86 -7.41
C ALA A 13 14.68 8.89 -8.03
N ASP A 14 14.60 8.92 -9.36
CA ASP A 14 13.67 9.81 -10.07
C ASP A 14 12.21 9.47 -9.74
N ALA A 15 11.87 8.18 -9.65
CA ALA A 15 10.53 7.73 -9.24
C ALA A 15 10.15 8.21 -7.83
N ILE A 16 11.09 8.22 -6.87
CA ILE A 16 10.86 8.80 -5.54
C ILE A 16 10.64 10.31 -5.64
N LEU A 17 11.43 11.02 -6.45
CA LEU A 17 11.28 12.47 -6.63
C LEU A 17 9.94 12.84 -7.26
N GLU A 18 9.38 11.99 -8.13
CA GLU A 18 8.05 12.15 -8.71
C GLU A 18 6.93 12.11 -7.67
N LEU A 19 7.15 11.52 -6.47
CA LEU A 19 6.16 11.52 -5.39
C LEU A 19 6.06 12.84 -4.65
N VAL A 20 7.14 13.64 -4.62
CA VAL A 20 7.21 14.88 -3.83
C VAL A 20 6.00 15.80 -4.06
N PRO A 21 5.59 16.12 -5.30
CA PRO A 21 4.43 16.98 -5.54
C PRO A 21 3.07 16.32 -5.22
N ARG A 22 3.03 14.99 -4.96
CA ARG A 22 1.81 14.24 -4.60
C ARG A 22 1.64 14.08 -3.09
N VAL A 23 2.63 14.52 -2.31
CA VAL A 23 2.51 14.60 -0.85
C VAL A 23 1.70 15.84 -0.52
N ASP A 24 0.40 15.67 -0.38
CA ASP A 24 -0.62 16.70 -0.23
C ASP A 24 -1.48 16.50 1.03
N GLU A 25 -2.67 17.08 1.04
CA GLU A 25 -3.63 16.95 2.14
C GLU A 25 -4.14 15.52 2.35
N HIS A 26 -4.16 14.65 1.32
CA HIS A 26 -4.53 13.25 1.49
C HIS A 26 -3.48 12.50 2.32
N PHE A 27 -2.19 12.81 2.11
CA PHE A 27 -1.14 12.25 2.94
C PHE A 27 -1.29 12.71 4.41
N SER A 28 -1.54 13.99 4.64
CA SER A 28 -1.77 14.52 5.99
C SER A 28 -2.98 13.88 6.65
N ALA A 29 -4.06 13.66 5.90
CA ALA A 29 -5.26 12.98 6.39
C ALA A 29 -5.00 11.51 6.71
N ALA A 30 -4.21 10.81 5.90
CA ALA A 30 -3.81 9.42 6.16
C ALA A 30 -2.97 9.32 7.45
N VAL A 31 -2.01 10.22 7.64
CA VAL A 31 -1.21 10.28 8.88
C VAL A 31 -2.11 10.54 10.09
N ALA A 32 -3.03 11.51 10.02
CA ALA A 32 -3.97 11.79 11.11
C ALA A 32 -4.84 10.57 11.42
N MET A 33 -5.38 9.89 10.39
CA MET A 33 -6.19 8.68 10.56
C MET A 33 -5.41 7.57 11.27
N ILE A 34 -4.11 7.41 10.99
CA ILE A 34 -3.24 6.43 11.65
C ILE A 34 -2.94 6.85 13.11
N LEU A 35 -2.66 8.11 13.35
CA LEU A 35 -2.35 8.63 14.71
C LEU A 35 -3.57 8.54 15.63
N ASP A 36 -4.77 8.78 15.11
CA ASP A 36 -6.03 8.74 15.85
C ASP A 36 -6.62 7.32 15.94
N CYS A 37 -5.95 6.31 15.36
CA CYS A 37 -6.43 4.93 15.33
C CYS A 37 -6.42 4.32 16.74
N PRO A 38 -7.61 3.97 17.32
CA PRO A 38 -7.67 3.36 18.64
C PRO A 38 -7.30 1.87 18.62
N GLY A 39 -7.29 1.25 17.45
CA GLY A 39 -6.95 -0.14 17.22
C GLY A 39 -5.54 -0.32 16.68
N ARG A 40 -5.41 -1.06 15.60
CA ARG A 40 -4.14 -1.41 14.95
C ARG A 40 -4.12 -0.93 13.50
N VAL A 41 -2.92 -0.73 12.97
CA VAL A 41 -2.71 -0.53 11.55
C VAL A 41 -2.53 -1.90 10.89
N VAL A 42 -3.51 -2.31 10.10
CA VAL A 42 -3.50 -3.57 9.35
C VAL A 42 -3.04 -3.31 7.93
N ILE A 43 -1.98 -3.97 7.48
CA ILE A 43 -1.46 -3.75 6.13
C ILE A 43 -1.72 -4.98 5.28
N THR A 44 -2.23 -4.77 4.06
CA THR A 44 -2.56 -5.86 3.13
C THR A 44 -2.10 -5.58 1.71
N GLY A 45 -1.82 -6.60 0.95
CA GLY A 45 -1.37 -6.54 -0.45
C GLY A 45 -0.89 -7.90 -0.95
N MET A 46 -0.82 -8.08 -2.27
CA MET A 46 -0.38 -9.33 -2.90
C MET A 46 1.04 -9.22 -3.48
N GLY A 47 1.72 -10.37 -3.56
CA GLY A 47 3.01 -10.48 -4.24
C GLY A 47 4.07 -9.52 -3.71
N LYS A 48 4.68 -8.72 -4.58
CA LYS A 48 5.71 -7.74 -4.18
C LYS A 48 5.15 -6.63 -3.30
N SER A 49 3.94 -6.14 -3.58
CA SER A 49 3.24 -5.19 -2.71
C SER A 49 3.00 -5.77 -1.30
N GLY A 50 2.70 -7.07 -1.21
CA GLY A 50 2.57 -7.76 0.08
C GLY A 50 3.89 -7.83 0.86
N ILE A 51 5.03 -8.02 0.17
CA ILE A 51 6.36 -7.99 0.81
C ILE A 51 6.66 -6.59 1.38
N ILE A 52 6.37 -5.53 0.61
CA ILE A 52 6.48 -4.15 1.08
C ILE A 52 5.53 -3.92 2.27
N GLY A 53 4.29 -4.38 2.19
CA GLY A 53 3.33 -4.29 3.29
C GLY A 53 3.81 -4.96 4.58
N ARG A 54 4.45 -6.14 4.49
CA ARG A 54 5.09 -6.79 5.65
C ARG A 54 6.20 -5.94 6.26
N LYS A 55 7.03 -5.31 5.42
CA LYS A 55 8.09 -4.41 5.89
C LYS A 55 7.49 -3.18 6.58
N MET A 56 6.44 -2.57 6.02
CA MET A 56 5.74 -1.44 6.64
C MET A 56 5.15 -1.83 8.00
N ALA A 57 4.44 -2.97 8.09
CA ALA A 57 3.87 -3.46 9.34
C ALA A 57 4.95 -3.65 10.43
N ALA A 58 6.08 -4.27 10.06
CA ALA A 58 7.21 -4.46 10.98
C ALA A 58 7.80 -3.11 11.45
N THR A 59 7.87 -2.11 10.56
CA THR A 59 8.36 -0.78 10.89
C THR A 59 7.41 -0.06 11.85
N PHE A 60 6.10 -0.03 11.57
CA PHE A 60 5.10 0.54 12.48
C PHE A 60 5.19 -0.10 13.87
N ALA A 61 5.19 -1.44 13.93
CA ALA A 61 5.29 -2.17 15.20
C ALA A 61 6.57 -1.82 15.98
N SER A 62 7.72 -1.71 15.30
CA SER A 62 9.01 -1.39 15.94
C SER A 62 9.11 0.06 16.40
N THR A 63 8.28 0.96 15.87
CA THR A 63 8.25 2.38 16.22
C THR A 63 7.08 2.75 17.15
N GLY A 64 6.36 1.75 17.67
CA GLY A 64 5.35 1.94 18.71
C GLY A 64 3.90 2.01 18.21
N THR A 65 3.66 1.87 16.91
CA THR A 65 2.30 1.76 16.34
C THR A 65 1.92 0.28 16.22
N PRO A 66 0.93 -0.24 16.97
CA PRO A 66 0.49 -1.62 16.85
C PRO A 66 0.07 -1.93 15.41
N SER A 67 0.73 -2.90 14.78
CA SER A 67 0.50 -3.21 13.37
C SER A 67 0.76 -4.67 13.05
N PHE A 68 0.06 -5.19 12.05
CA PHE A 68 0.33 -6.50 11.47
C PHE A 68 -0.01 -6.54 9.98
N TYR A 69 0.54 -7.52 9.29
CA TYR A 69 0.25 -7.78 7.90
C TYR A 69 -0.82 -8.87 7.78
N LEU A 70 -1.88 -8.58 7.01
CA LEU A 70 -2.94 -9.52 6.63
C LEU A 70 -2.76 -9.92 5.16
N HIS A 71 -2.53 -11.19 4.89
CA HIS A 71 -2.50 -11.68 3.52
C HIS A 71 -3.94 -11.74 2.97
N PRO A 72 -4.27 -11.05 1.86
CA PRO A 72 -5.66 -10.93 1.42
C PRO A 72 -6.30 -12.27 1.06
N ALA A 73 -5.53 -13.25 0.53
CA ALA A 73 -6.05 -14.59 0.27
C ALA A 73 -6.43 -15.32 1.58
N GLU A 74 -5.61 -15.24 2.64
CA GLU A 74 -5.93 -15.80 3.95
C GLU A 74 -7.12 -15.06 4.58
N GLY A 75 -7.23 -13.75 4.32
CA GLY A 75 -8.40 -12.95 4.69
C GLY A 75 -9.71 -13.53 4.17
N ILE A 76 -9.74 -13.98 2.91
CA ILE A 76 -10.90 -14.62 2.31
C ILE A 76 -11.25 -15.92 3.05
N HIS A 77 -10.27 -16.63 3.60
CA HIS A 77 -10.43 -17.91 4.29
C HIS A 77 -10.62 -17.82 5.81
N GLY A 78 -10.74 -16.61 6.37
CA GLY A 78 -11.12 -16.42 7.77
C GLY A 78 -10.30 -15.42 8.56
N ASP A 79 -9.06 -15.10 8.13
CA ASP A 79 -8.18 -14.18 8.87
C ASP A 79 -8.71 -12.74 8.97
N LEU A 80 -9.73 -12.37 8.17
CA LEU A 80 -10.46 -11.12 8.37
C LEU A 80 -11.11 -11.01 9.77
N GLY A 81 -11.32 -12.12 10.47
CA GLY A 81 -11.74 -12.11 11.86
C GLY A 81 -10.76 -11.43 12.83
N MET A 82 -9.52 -11.19 12.40
CA MET A 82 -8.54 -10.40 13.17
C MET A 82 -8.76 -8.90 13.07
N VAL A 83 -9.52 -8.42 12.08
CA VAL A 83 -9.76 -6.98 11.84
C VAL A 83 -11.01 -6.55 12.58
N THR A 84 -10.95 -5.38 13.21
CA THR A 84 -12.05 -4.77 13.96
C THR A 84 -12.43 -3.40 13.40
N GLU A 85 -13.57 -2.87 13.80
CA GLU A 85 -14.02 -1.51 13.43
C GLU A 85 -13.09 -0.40 13.93
N SER A 86 -12.27 -0.70 14.93
CA SER A 86 -11.29 0.23 15.49
C SER A 86 -9.98 0.28 14.72
N ASP A 87 -9.78 -0.62 13.76
CA ASP A 87 -8.53 -0.72 13.00
C ASP A 87 -8.54 0.21 11.76
N VAL A 88 -7.35 0.62 11.33
CA VAL A 88 -7.11 1.25 10.03
C VAL A 88 -6.42 0.25 9.12
N VAL A 89 -6.96 0.02 7.95
CA VAL A 89 -6.39 -0.88 6.94
C VAL A 89 -5.67 -0.07 5.87
N ILE A 90 -4.41 -0.41 5.59
CA ILE A 90 -3.65 0.12 4.45
C ILE A 90 -3.56 -0.98 3.39
N ALA A 91 -4.19 -0.78 2.25
CA ALA A 91 -4.19 -1.73 1.14
C ALA A 91 -3.26 -1.27 0.02
N LEU A 92 -2.25 -2.10 -0.30
CA LEU A 92 -1.28 -1.84 -1.37
C LEU A 92 -1.63 -2.63 -2.62
N SER A 93 -1.82 -1.92 -3.73
CA SER A 93 -2.01 -2.52 -5.05
C SER A 93 -1.61 -1.53 -6.15
N ASN A 94 -0.51 -1.78 -6.85
CA ASN A 94 -0.05 -0.86 -7.90
C ASN A 94 -1.11 -0.61 -8.98
N SER A 95 -1.80 -1.64 -9.46
CA SER A 95 -2.91 -1.48 -10.40
C SER A 95 -4.18 -0.95 -9.74
N GLY A 96 -4.35 -1.18 -8.44
CA GLY A 96 -5.60 -0.97 -7.72
C GLY A 96 -6.72 -1.94 -8.10
N GLU A 97 -6.39 -2.98 -8.90
CA GLU A 97 -7.33 -3.98 -9.44
C GLU A 97 -6.96 -5.42 -9.04
N THR A 98 -6.10 -5.59 -8.02
CA THR A 98 -5.71 -6.93 -7.54
C THR A 98 -6.93 -7.66 -6.99
N GLY A 99 -7.31 -8.78 -7.61
CA GLY A 99 -8.56 -9.50 -7.32
C GLY A 99 -8.72 -9.87 -5.84
N GLU A 100 -7.69 -10.44 -5.21
CA GLU A 100 -7.71 -10.85 -3.81
C GLU A 100 -7.91 -9.67 -2.85
N VAL A 101 -7.31 -8.51 -3.17
CA VAL A 101 -7.48 -7.27 -2.40
C VAL A 101 -8.91 -6.76 -2.55
N LEU A 102 -9.43 -6.70 -3.79
CA LEU A 102 -10.80 -6.26 -4.05
C LEU A 102 -11.84 -7.19 -3.40
N HIS A 103 -11.55 -8.49 -3.32
CA HIS A 103 -12.47 -9.47 -2.75
C HIS A 103 -12.73 -9.28 -1.25
N ILE A 104 -11.75 -8.78 -0.50
CA ILE A 104 -11.91 -8.52 0.93
C ILE A 104 -12.57 -7.16 1.25
N LEU A 105 -12.64 -6.22 0.30
CA LEU A 105 -13.18 -4.87 0.54
C LEU A 105 -14.62 -4.86 1.09
N PRO A 106 -15.58 -5.63 0.54
CA PRO A 106 -16.94 -5.64 1.07
C PRO A 106 -16.99 -6.08 2.54
N SER A 107 -16.13 -7.00 2.93
CA SER A 107 -16.04 -7.48 4.32
C SER A 107 -15.41 -6.44 5.24
N LEU A 108 -14.32 -5.77 4.80
CA LEU A 108 -13.71 -4.67 5.55
C LEU A 108 -14.71 -3.53 5.80
N ARG A 109 -15.49 -3.17 4.77
CA ARG A 109 -16.57 -2.17 4.91
C ARG A 109 -17.64 -2.59 5.89
N ARG A 110 -18.05 -3.86 5.86
CA ARG A 110 -19.04 -4.39 6.81
C ARG A 110 -18.53 -4.42 8.25
N ILE A 111 -17.23 -4.66 8.45
CA ILE A 111 -16.55 -4.57 9.74
C ILE A 111 -16.56 -3.12 10.23
N GLY A 112 -16.50 -2.15 9.34
CA GLY A 112 -16.43 -0.72 9.66
C GLY A 112 -15.00 -0.18 9.80
N ALA A 113 -13.98 -0.98 9.46
CA ALA A 113 -12.58 -0.53 9.46
C ALA A 113 -12.36 0.57 8.42
N LYS A 114 -11.55 1.58 8.77
CA LYS A 114 -11.13 2.64 7.85
C LYS A 114 -10.12 2.11 6.84
N LEU A 115 -10.18 2.61 5.62
CA LEU A 115 -9.37 2.10 4.52
C LEU A 115 -8.57 3.20 3.84
N ILE A 116 -7.25 3.02 3.82
CA ILE A 116 -6.30 3.82 3.04
C ILE A 116 -5.82 2.96 1.86
N ALA A 117 -6.00 3.44 0.63
CA ALA A 117 -5.43 2.82 -0.56
C ALA A 117 -4.08 3.44 -0.90
N MET A 118 -3.08 2.60 -1.16
CA MET A 118 -1.82 2.98 -1.80
C MET A 118 -1.79 2.35 -3.19
N VAL A 119 -1.97 3.14 -4.22
CA VAL A 119 -2.18 2.68 -5.61
C VAL A 119 -1.35 3.46 -6.61
N GLY A 120 -1.07 2.86 -7.75
CA GLY A 120 -0.48 3.55 -8.90
C GLY A 120 -1.54 4.10 -9.88
N ASN A 121 -2.83 3.86 -9.61
CA ASN A 121 -3.94 4.40 -10.39
C ASN A 121 -5.06 4.87 -9.45
N ALA A 122 -5.18 6.18 -9.28
CA ALA A 122 -6.20 6.80 -8.42
C ALA A 122 -7.65 6.59 -8.92
N GLU A 123 -7.85 6.19 -10.18
CA GLU A 123 -9.15 5.87 -10.74
C GLU A 123 -9.54 4.38 -10.59
N SER A 124 -8.72 3.60 -9.92
CA SER A 124 -8.92 2.17 -9.73
C SER A 124 -10.11 1.84 -8.80
N SER A 125 -10.53 0.57 -8.86
CA SER A 125 -11.58 0.04 -7.99
C SER A 125 -11.20 0.13 -6.50
N LEU A 126 -9.95 -0.14 -6.15
CA LEU A 126 -9.47 -0.01 -4.76
C LEU A 126 -9.56 1.45 -4.29
N ALA A 127 -9.06 2.40 -5.09
CA ALA A 127 -9.11 3.83 -4.78
C ALA A 127 -10.55 4.32 -4.53
N LYS A 128 -11.46 4.02 -5.46
CA LYS A 128 -12.89 4.40 -5.37
C LYS A 128 -13.62 3.79 -4.18
N ASN A 129 -13.09 2.73 -3.62
CA ASN A 129 -13.64 2.03 -2.47
C ASN A 129 -12.87 2.31 -1.16
N SER A 130 -12.02 3.31 -1.10
CA SER A 130 -11.22 3.67 0.08
C SER A 130 -11.66 5.01 0.66
N ASP A 131 -11.40 5.23 1.96
CA ASP A 131 -11.66 6.52 2.63
C ASP A 131 -10.61 7.55 2.20
N ILE A 132 -9.36 7.12 2.01
CA ILE A 132 -8.24 7.96 1.55
C ILE A 132 -7.47 7.19 0.50
N THR A 133 -7.02 7.89 -0.54
CA THR A 133 -6.16 7.34 -1.59
C THR A 133 -4.84 8.09 -1.63
N LEU A 134 -3.74 7.35 -1.61
CA LEU A 134 -2.38 7.83 -1.83
C LEU A 134 -1.91 7.32 -3.19
N ASP A 135 -1.63 8.24 -4.10
CA ASP A 135 -1.07 7.94 -5.41
C ASP A 135 0.44 7.74 -5.28
N VAL A 136 0.84 6.47 -5.35
CA VAL A 136 2.25 6.02 -5.33
C VAL A 136 2.68 5.50 -6.71
N GLY A 137 1.99 5.90 -7.77
CA GLY A 137 2.28 5.52 -9.14
C GLY A 137 3.66 5.99 -9.59
N VAL A 138 4.29 5.24 -10.48
CA VAL A 138 5.58 5.56 -11.09
C VAL A 138 5.44 5.61 -12.61
N SER A 139 6.22 6.47 -13.25
CA SER A 139 6.21 6.61 -14.70
C SER A 139 6.74 5.37 -15.42
N GLN A 140 7.70 4.65 -14.79
CA GLN A 140 8.30 3.44 -15.33
C GLN A 140 8.96 2.57 -14.26
N GLU A 141 9.03 1.28 -14.55
CA GLU A 141 9.85 0.35 -13.77
C GLU A 141 11.30 0.38 -14.25
N ALA A 142 12.26 0.24 -13.33
CA ALA A 142 13.68 0.17 -13.67
C ALA A 142 14.10 -1.20 -14.25
N CYS A 143 13.14 -2.12 -14.42
CA CYS A 143 13.36 -3.40 -15.07
C CYS A 143 13.45 -3.23 -16.60
N PRO A 144 14.56 -3.63 -17.26
CA PRO A 144 14.73 -3.48 -18.72
C PRO A 144 13.66 -4.22 -19.54
N LEU A 145 13.03 -5.23 -18.95
CA LEU A 145 11.97 -6.01 -19.58
C LEU A 145 10.56 -5.52 -19.20
N GLY A 146 10.43 -4.53 -18.31
CA GLY A 146 9.15 -4.03 -17.82
C GLY A 146 8.32 -5.07 -17.04
N LEU A 147 8.95 -6.14 -16.53
CA LEU A 147 8.25 -7.27 -15.92
C LEU A 147 8.34 -7.28 -14.38
N ALA A 148 9.45 -6.81 -13.83
CA ALA A 148 9.69 -6.86 -12.39
C ALA A 148 9.34 -5.52 -11.74
N PRO A 149 8.51 -5.52 -10.68
CA PRO A 149 8.32 -4.33 -9.85
C PRO A 149 9.65 -3.92 -9.20
N THR A 150 10.05 -2.68 -9.42
CA THR A 150 11.28 -2.06 -8.92
C THR A 150 10.94 -0.66 -8.39
N SER A 151 10.85 0.34 -9.26
CA SER A 151 10.48 1.72 -8.91
C SER A 151 9.15 1.78 -8.15
N SER A 152 8.14 1.02 -8.55
CA SER A 152 6.83 0.98 -7.87
C SER A 152 6.92 0.43 -6.44
N THR A 153 7.82 -0.53 -6.18
CA THR A 153 8.03 -1.06 -4.82
C THR A 153 8.81 -0.10 -3.95
N THR A 154 9.77 0.61 -4.53
CA THR A 154 10.57 1.65 -3.85
C THR A 154 9.68 2.86 -3.52
N ALA A 155 8.82 3.28 -4.45
CA ALA A 155 7.86 4.38 -4.25
C ALA A 155 6.79 4.07 -3.20
N ALA A 156 6.35 2.81 -3.10
CA ALA A 156 5.34 2.40 -2.11
C ALA A 156 5.91 2.28 -0.68
N LEU A 157 7.23 2.14 -0.52
CA LEU A 157 7.92 2.03 0.76
C LEU A 157 8.28 3.38 1.34
#